data_67d21247962c296d23f30024e08060c5
#
_entry.id   67d21247962c296d23f30024e08060c5
#
_cell.length_a   1.000
_cell.length_b   1.000
_cell.length_c   1.000
_cell.angle_alpha   90.00
_cell.angle_beta   90.00
_cell.angle_gamma   90.00
#
_symmetry.space_group_name_H-M   'P 1'
#
loop_
_entity.id
_entity.type
_entity.pdbx_description
1 polymer ?
#
loop_
_entity_poly.entity_id
_entity_poly.type
_entity_poly.pdbx_seq_one_letter_code
_entity_poly.pdbx_strand_id
1 'polypeptide(L)'
;MRIVLASICILASTLSAAAETVKVGLIAPFSGPFAIYGKSWQEGIDVYRKQHGDTADGNKVEIVVRDLPEANPPQAKALAQELIVKEKVQYLAGIVFTPDALAVAPLAQQAKVPFVIFNAATSSIIDKSGYILRSSYTLPQVAVPSGLFAAEQGAKTIVTLVTDYAPGVDAEATFRKAFEARGGKVIESIRMPLSTTDFGPYMQRAKSGKPDGIFTFLPGGPPTFAFVKAYVDNGLRDAGIKFFGTGETQEFDLQQLGDAAIGIDTTFFYSAAHASKENDEFKRILAELHPGSLANPLNLEGYDGIHIIYHMIAATKGAQDGDKAIAAAKGFAWTSPRGNMKIDATTRDLFQDINVRQVAKDPASGKLFNKEIKTYPLQPDYGREGVLMPN
;
A
#
# COMPACT_ATOMS: atom_id res chain seq x y z
N MET A 1 19.11 1.26 80.90
CA MET A 1 19.20 0.42 79.68
C MET A 1 18.34 1.07 78.62
N ARG A 2 18.95 1.87 77.73
CA ARG A 2 18.25 2.60 76.67
C ARG A 2 18.41 1.83 75.35
N ILE A 3 17.31 1.35 74.79
CA ILE A 3 17.29 0.64 73.52
C ILE A 3 17.15 1.72 72.43
N VAL A 4 18.14 1.83 71.54
CA VAL A 4 18.11 2.68 70.34
C VAL A 4 17.56 1.82 69.18
N LEU A 5 16.36 2.11 68.75
CA LEU A 5 15.84 1.53 67.50
C LEU A 5 16.44 2.30 66.31
N ALA A 6 17.27 1.62 65.55
CA ALA A 6 17.76 2.10 64.26
C ALA A 6 16.71 1.80 63.17
N SER A 7 16.04 2.82 62.62
CA SER A 7 15.17 2.71 61.47
C SER A 7 16.01 2.64 60.20
N ILE A 8 16.03 1.49 59.55
CA ILE A 8 16.63 1.32 58.23
C ILE A 8 15.60 1.79 57.18
N CYS A 9 15.82 2.98 56.60
CA CYS A 9 15.12 3.43 55.39
C CYS A 9 15.68 2.69 54.19
N ILE A 10 14.89 1.75 53.63
CA ILE A 10 15.17 1.12 52.33
C ILE A 10 14.77 2.15 51.26
N LEU A 11 15.75 2.84 50.67
CA LEU A 11 15.53 3.59 49.44
C LEU A 11 15.28 2.57 48.31
N ALA A 12 14.03 2.41 47.91
CA ALA A 12 13.70 1.73 46.67
C ALA A 12 14.13 2.62 45.50
N SER A 13 15.33 2.35 44.97
CA SER A 13 15.79 2.94 43.73
C SER A 13 14.89 2.42 42.60
N THR A 14 13.91 3.22 42.15
CA THR A 14 13.22 2.99 40.91
C THR A 14 14.26 3.17 39.81
N LEU A 15 14.83 2.09 39.29
CA LEU A 15 15.53 2.14 38.01
C LEU A 15 14.52 2.62 36.95
N SER A 16 14.59 3.90 36.65
CA SER A 16 13.97 4.42 35.40
C SER A 16 14.72 3.74 34.26
N ALA A 17 14.10 2.79 33.59
CA ALA A 17 14.64 2.25 32.36
C ALA A 17 14.90 3.44 31.45
N ALA A 18 16.16 3.67 31.08
CA ALA A 18 16.49 4.72 30.12
C ALA A 18 15.72 4.43 28.83
N ALA A 19 15.00 5.43 28.32
CA ALA A 19 14.31 5.32 27.06
C ALA A 19 15.31 4.91 25.96
N GLU A 20 15.13 3.73 25.39
CA GLU A 20 15.99 3.24 24.33
C GLU A 20 15.56 3.86 23.00
N THR A 21 16.53 4.05 22.07
CA THR A 21 16.21 4.45 20.72
C THR A 21 15.99 3.20 19.87
N VAL A 22 14.78 3.03 19.37
CA VAL A 22 14.41 1.97 18.43
C VAL A 22 14.59 2.49 17.01
N LYS A 23 15.42 1.83 16.22
CA LYS A 23 15.69 2.22 14.84
C LYS A 23 14.84 1.45 13.85
N VAL A 24 14.25 2.18 12.89
CA VAL A 24 13.47 1.65 11.77
C VAL A 24 14.20 1.99 10.48
N GLY A 25 14.63 1.00 9.71
CA GLY A 25 15.25 1.20 8.40
C GLY A 25 14.18 1.34 7.32
N LEU A 26 14.07 2.51 6.71
CA LEU A 26 13.15 2.79 5.62
C LEU A 26 13.88 2.78 4.28
N ILE A 27 13.55 1.82 3.40
CA ILE A 27 14.07 1.73 2.03
C ILE A 27 12.97 2.19 1.08
N ALA A 28 13.19 3.33 0.41
CA ALA A 28 12.19 3.97 -0.44
C ALA A 28 12.86 4.79 -1.56
N PRO A 29 12.18 5.03 -2.69
CA PRO A 29 12.68 5.97 -3.68
C PRO A 29 12.45 7.41 -3.21
N PHE A 30 13.53 8.13 -2.93
CA PHE A 30 13.52 9.56 -2.65
C PHE A 30 14.05 10.38 -3.83
N SER A 31 14.56 9.71 -4.85
CA SER A 31 15.00 10.28 -6.12
C SER A 31 14.45 9.50 -7.31
N GLY A 32 14.65 10.01 -8.54
CA GLY A 32 14.21 9.35 -9.76
C GLY A 32 12.69 9.40 -10.01
N PRO A 33 12.19 8.59 -10.97
CA PRO A 33 10.79 8.67 -11.44
C PRO A 33 9.75 8.24 -10.41
N PHE A 34 10.16 7.49 -9.38
CA PHE A 34 9.28 6.99 -8.31
C PHE A 34 9.43 7.74 -6.99
N ALA A 35 10.10 8.90 -6.98
CA ALA A 35 10.33 9.69 -5.75
C ALA A 35 9.04 10.07 -5.01
N ILE A 36 7.89 10.08 -5.69
CA ILE A 36 6.58 10.33 -5.08
C ILE A 36 6.25 9.33 -3.95
N TYR A 37 6.71 8.06 -4.05
CA TYR A 37 6.49 7.06 -3.00
C TYR A 37 7.19 7.44 -1.70
N GLY A 38 8.52 7.67 -1.76
CA GLY A 38 9.30 8.04 -0.58
C GLY A 38 8.80 9.32 0.07
N LYS A 39 8.50 10.34 -0.76
CA LYS A 39 7.90 11.60 -0.29
C LYS A 39 6.58 11.36 0.42
N SER A 40 5.62 10.68 -0.22
CA SER A 40 4.30 10.45 0.37
C SER A 40 4.35 9.57 1.60
N TRP A 41 5.20 8.55 1.65
CA TRP A 41 5.39 7.74 2.86
C TRP A 41 5.92 8.57 4.02
N GLN A 42 6.91 9.45 3.77
CA GLN A 42 7.42 10.35 4.80
C GLN A 42 6.32 11.29 5.31
N GLU A 43 5.53 11.87 4.41
CA GLU A 43 4.40 12.73 4.78
C GLU A 43 3.37 11.99 5.66
N GLY A 44 3.04 10.74 5.32
CA GLY A 44 2.15 9.90 6.13
C GLY A 44 2.73 9.60 7.52
N ILE A 45 4.02 9.28 7.59
CA ILE A 45 4.74 9.08 8.84
C ILE A 45 4.75 10.35 9.70
N ASP A 46 4.95 11.52 9.09
CA ASP A 46 4.96 12.80 9.79
C ASP A 46 3.58 13.14 10.38
N VAL A 47 2.49 12.86 9.62
CA VAL A 47 1.12 12.98 10.15
C VAL A 47 0.90 12.05 11.33
N TYR A 48 1.30 10.79 11.24
CA TYR A 48 1.20 9.84 12.35
C TYR A 48 1.94 10.33 13.60
N ARG A 49 3.18 10.78 13.43
CA ARG A 49 4.00 11.33 14.52
C ARG A 49 3.42 12.60 15.12
N LYS A 50 2.80 13.44 14.33
CA LYS A 50 2.11 14.64 14.85
C LYS A 50 0.95 14.28 15.75
N GLN A 51 0.24 13.17 15.47
CA GLN A 51 -0.88 12.69 16.27
C GLN A 51 -0.46 11.90 17.51
N HIS A 52 0.61 11.10 17.40
CA HIS A 52 0.96 10.08 18.41
C HIS A 52 2.33 10.31 19.07
N GLY A 53 3.10 11.29 18.64
CA GLY A 53 4.45 11.55 19.12
C GLY A 53 5.51 10.73 18.37
N ASP A 54 6.77 10.97 18.73
CA ASP A 54 7.95 10.31 18.17
C ASP A 54 8.45 9.14 19.05
N THR A 55 7.65 8.75 20.04
CA THR A 55 7.94 7.66 20.97
C THR A 55 6.85 6.59 20.94
N ALA A 56 7.23 5.32 21.08
CA ALA A 56 6.34 4.19 21.25
C ALA A 56 6.66 3.52 22.60
N ASP A 57 5.67 3.47 23.52
CA ASP A 57 5.83 2.96 24.89
C ASP A 57 7.07 3.56 25.60
N GLY A 58 7.27 4.89 25.44
CA GLY A 58 8.39 5.63 26.01
C GLY A 58 9.72 5.51 25.27
N ASN A 59 9.86 4.62 24.29
CA ASN A 59 11.07 4.47 23.48
C ASN A 59 11.04 5.41 22.27
N LYS A 60 12.14 6.15 22.05
CA LYS A 60 12.26 7.03 20.87
C LYS A 60 12.33 6.20 19.61
N VAL A 61 11.56 6.57 18.59
CA VAL A 61 11.59 5.90 17.28
C VAL A 61 12.37 6.75 16.28
N GLU A 62 13.51 6.23 15.81
CA GLU A 62 14.36 6.85 14.80
C GLU A 62 14.18 6.16 13.47
N ILE A 63 13.98 6.93 12.38
CA ILE A 63 13.88 6.39 11.02
C ILE A 63 15.18 6.63 10.29
N VAL A 64 15.83 5.55 9.86
CA VAL A 64 17.08 5.55 9.08
C VAL A 64 16.72 5.30 7.63
N VAL A 65 16.82 6.34 6.80
CA VAL A 65 16.39 6.31 5.40
C VAL A 65 17.50 5.82 4.47
N ARG A 66 17.13 5.02 3.45
CA ARG A 66 17.97 4.65 2.31
C ARG A 66 17.20 4.83 1.02
N ASP A 67 17.83 5.50 0.05
CA ASP A 67 17.25 5.75 -1.27
C ASP A 67 17.44 4.54 -2.20
N LEU A 68 16.32 4.08 -2.78
CA LEU A 68 16.25 3.04 -3.81
C LEU A 68 15.39 3.58 -4.96
N PRO A 69 15.96 4.32 -5.93
CA PRO A 69 15.22 5.11 -6.92
C PRO A 69 14.31 4.31 -7.85
N GLU A 70 14.65 3.05 -8.10
CA GLU A 70 13.96 2.16 -9.03
C GLU A 70 14.08 0.70 -8.59
N ALA A 71 13.40 -0.22 -9.29
CA ALA A 71 13.52 -1.65 -9.02
C ALA A 71 14.97 -2.13 -9.23
N ASN A 72 15.64 -2.49 -8.14
CA ASN A 72 17.03 -2.98 -8.15
C ASN A 72 17.25 -3.98 -7.00
N PRO A 73 16.91 -5.27 -7.20
CA PRO A 73 17.00 -6.27 -6.16
C PRO A 73 18.39 -6.44 -5.51
N PRO A 74 19.51 -6.38 -6.27
CA PRO A 74 20.85 -6.40 -5.66
C PRO A 74 21.09 -5.23 -4.72
N GLN A 75 20.69 -4.00 -5.11
CA GLN A 75 20.84 -2.81 -4.29
C GLN A 75 19.90 -2.86 -3.07
N ALA A 76 18.64 -3.26 -3.25
CA ALA A 76 17.69 -3.45 -2.14
C ALA A 76 18.24 -4.38 -1.07
N LYS A 77 18.81 -5.51 -1.49
CA LYS A 77 19.47 -6.46 -0.59
C LYS A 77 20.67 -5.85 0.14
N ALA A 78 21.52 -5.11 -0.56
CA ALA A 78 22.70 -4.45 0.03
C ALA A 78 22.31 -3.41 1.07
N LEU A 79 21.29 -2.56 0.76
CA LEU A 79 20.77 -1.55 1.68
C LEU A 79 20.14 -2.18 2.93
N ALA A 80 19.34 -3.24 2.76
CA ALA A 80 18.75 -3.95 3.90
C ALA A 80 19.84 -4.59 4.78
N GLN A 81 20.87 -5.18 4.19
CA GLN A 81 21.99 -5.75 4.93
C GLN A 81 22.77 -4.66 5.69
N GLU A 82 22.99 -3.50 5.08
CA GLU A 82 23.63 -2.36 5.73
C GLU A 82 22.81 -1.89 6.94
N LEU A 83 21.50 -1.70 6.77
CA LEU A 83 20.59 -1.28 7.83
C LEU A 83 20.60 -2.25 9.00
N ILE A 84 20.53 -3.56 8.73
CA ILE A 84 20.52 -4.59 9.78
C ILE A 84 21.88 -4.67 10.50
N VAL A 85 22.99 -4.73 9.75
CA VAL A 85 24.31 -5.07 10.31
C VAL A 85 25.03 -3.85 10.86
N LYS A 86 25.04 -2.72 10.12
CA LYS A 86 25.78 -1.51 10.51
C LYS A 86 24.95 -0.59 11.36
N GLU A 87 23.72 -0.26 10.90
CA GLU A 87 22.83 0.66 11.63
C GLU A 87 22.11 -0.02 12.79
N LYS A 88 22.05 -1.36 12.79
CA LYS A 88 21.40 -2.20 13.81
C LYS A 88 19.92 -1.85 13.97
N VAL A 89 19.22 -1.66 12.84
CA VAL A 89 17.78 -1.41 12.87
C VAL A 89 17.03 -2.62 13.41
N GLN A 90 16.00 -2.37 14.20
CA GLN A 90 15.15 -3.40 14.81
C GLN A 90 13.95 -3.74 13.92
N TYR A 91 13.63 -2.86 12.97
CA TYR A 91 12.54 -3.01 12.00
C TYR A 91 13.01 -2.56 10.61
N LEU A 92 12.53 -3.23 9.57
CA LEU A 92 12.63 -2.76 8.19
C LEU A 92 11.26 -2.29 7.71
N ALA A 93 11.25 -1.29 6.83
CA ALA A 93 10.03 -0.72 6.28
C ALA A 93 10.23 -0.27 4.82
N GLY A 94 9.12 -0.10 4.11
CA GLY A 94 9.13 0.47 2.76
C GLY A 94 9.02 -0.57 1.66
N ILE A 95 9.84 -0.42 0.63
CA ILE A 95 9.92 -1.22 -0.60
C ILE A 95 8.69 -1.09 -1.51
N VAL A 96 8.94 -0.56 -2.71
CA VAL A 96 7.90 -0.37 -3.74
C VAL A 96 7.67 -1.62 -4.56
N PHE A 97 8.74 -2.26 -5.04
CA PHE A 97 8.65 -3.31 -6.06
C PHE A 97 8.81 -4.72 -5.48
N THR A 98 8.00 -5.65 -6.00
CA THR A 98 8.04 -7.06 -5.61
C THR A 98 9.42 -7.71 -5.74
N PRO A 99 10.20 -7.50 -6.82
CA PRO A 99 11.54 -8.11 -6.92
C PRO A 99 12.47 -7.68 -5.78
N ASP A 100 12.37 -6.43 -5.33
CA ASP A 100 13.17 -5.89 -4.23
C ASP A 100 12.73 -6.51 -2.90
N ALA A 101 11.42 -6.62 -2.66
CA ALA A 101 10.88 -7.27 -1.47
C ALA A 101 11.33 -8.74 -1.36
N LEU A 102 11.33 -9.46 -2.49
CA LEU A 102 11.80 -10.85 -2.56
C LEU A 102 13.30 -10.96 -2.27
N ALA A 103 14.11 -9.98 -2.66
CA ALA A 103 15.55 -9.95 -2.37
C ALA A 103 15.85 -9.64 -0.89
N VAL A 104 15.00 -8.86 -0.22
CA VAL A 104 15.13 -8.49 1.21
C VAL A 104 14.58 -9.58 2.14
N ALA A 105 13.55 -10.30 1.73
CA ALA A 105 12.84 -11.29 2.56
C ALA A 105 13.76 -12.32 3.27
N PRO A 106 14.79 -12.92 2.62
CA PRO A 106 15.70 -13.85 3.28
C PRO A 106 16.52 -13.20 4.40
N LEU A 107 16.89 -11.91 4.26
CA LEU A 107 17.63 -11.18 5.29
C LEU A 107 16.74 -10.92 6.51
N ALA A 108 15.50 -10.51 6.31
CA ALA A 108 14.51 -10.34 7.37
C ALA A 108 14.29 -11.66 8.14
N GLN A 109 14.20 -12.78 7.42
CA GLN A 109 14.07 -14.12 8.01
C GLN A 109 15.30 -14.50 8.84
N GLN A 110 16.49 -14.33 8.28
CA GLN A 110 17.76 -14.73 8.93
C GLN A 110 18.03 -13.89 10.18
N ALA A 111 17.79 -12.58 10.11
CA ALA A 111 18.05 -11.65 11.19
C ALA A 111 16.88 -11.58 12.21
N LYS A 112 15.74 -12.23 11.92
CA LYS A 112 14.49 -12.12 12.70
C LYS A 112 14.04 -10.68 12.89
N VAL A 113 14.22 -9.85 11.86
CA VAL A 113 13.83 -8.44 11.84
C VAL A 113 12.48 -8.31 11.18
N PRO A 114 11.43 -7.81 11.87
CA PRO A 114 10.14 -7.53 11.24
C PRO A 114 10.32 -6.56 10.07
N PHE A 115 9.70 -6.92 8.94
CA PHE A 115 9.74 -6.15 7.71
C PHE A 115 8.32 -5.79 7.29
N VAL A 116 7.95 -4.51 7.45
CA VAL A 116 6.64 -3.98 7.05
C VAL A 116 6.75 -3.42 5.63
N ILE A 117 6.17 -4.14 4.68
CA ILE A 117 6.14 -3.71 3.28
C ILE A 117 5.07 -2.64 3.11
N PHE A 118 5.47 -1.48 2.54
CA PHE A 118 4.56 -0.36 2.34
C PHE A 118 3.81 -0.42 1.01
N ASN A 119 4.37 -1.05 -0.04
CA ASN A 119 3.68 -1.10 -1.33
C ASN A 119 3.75 -2.44 -2.07
N ALA A 120 4.88 -3.14 -2.10
CA ALA A 120 5.02 -4.35 -2.94
C ALA A 120 3.86 -5.34 -2.74
N ALA A 121 3.07 -5.59 -3.80
CA ALA A 121 1.68 -6.07 -3.70
C ALA A 121 1.42 -7.52 -4.18
N THR A 122 2.47 -8.30 -4.51
CA THR A 122 2.29 -9.73 -4.84
C THR A 122 1.96 -10.53 -3.58
N SER A 123 0.95 -11.38 -3.64
CA SER A 123 0.48 -12.21 -2.52
C SER A 123 1.57 -13.10 -1.93
N SER A 124 2.37 -13.76 -2.78
CA SER A 124 3.36 -14.75 -2.34
C SER A 124 4.58 -14.18 -1.59
N ILE A 125 4.75 -12.87 -1.51
CA ILE A 125 5.89 -12.25 -0.80
C ILE A 125 5.89 -12.65 0.68
N ILE A 126 4.73 -12.63 1.32
CA ILE A 126 4.60 -12.86 2.75
C ILE A 126 5.04 -14.26 3.18
N ASP A 127 5.01 -15.24 2.24
CA ASP A 127 5.45 -16.62 2.46
C ASP A 127 6.98 -16.76 2.48
N LYS A 128 7.70 -15.74 2.01
CA LYS A 128 9.17 -15.78 1.91
C LYS A 128 9.87 -15.53 3.24
N SER A 129 9.13 -15.02 4.23
CA SER A 129 9.66 -14.84 5.59
C SER A 129 8.52 -14.80 6.62
N GLY A 130 8.73 -15.43 7.77
CA GLY A 130 7.84 -15.32 8.93
C GLY A 130 7.80 -13.93 9.55
N TYR A 131 8.70 -13.03 9.16
CA TYR A 131 8.85 -11.69 9.70
C TYR A 131 8.31 -10.58 8.77
N ILE A 132 7.62 -10.94 7.68
CA ILE A 132 7.00 -9.97 6.79
C ILE A 132 5.57 -9.67 7.23
N LEU A 133 5.23 -8.38 7.21
CA LEU A 133 3.90 -7.79 7.34
C LEU A 133 3.69 -6.84 6.17
N ARG A 134 2.45 -6.39 5.96
CA ARG A 134 2.09 -5.44 4.91
C ARG A 134 1.22 -4.32 5.50
N SER A 135 1.45 -3.07 5.12
CA SER A 135 0.59 -1.95 5.48
C SER A 135 -0.28 -1.45 4.32
N SER A 136 -0.05 -1.98 3.11
CA SER A 136 -0.73 -1.55 1.89
C SER A 136 -1.86 -2.51 1.48
N TYR A 137 -1.66 -3.26 0.41
CA TYR A 137 -2.66 -4.12 -0.20
C TYR A 137 -1.99 -5.28 -0.94
N THR A 138 -2.79 -6.21 -1.45
CA THR A 138 -2.35 -7.15 -2.49
C THR A 138 -3.14 -6.91 -3.79
N LEU A 139 -2.55 -7.25 -4.94
CA LEU A 139 -3.24 -7.08 -6.22
C LEU A 139 -4.54 -7.90 -6.28
N PRO A 140 -4.59 -9.15 -5.80
CA PRO A 140 -5.84 -9.90 -5.72
C PRO A 140 -6.93 -9.19 -4.91
N GLN A 141 -6.56 -8.49 -3.86
CA GLN A 141 -7.47 -7.76 -2.98
C GLN A 141 -8.24 -6.64 -3.70
N VAL A 142 -7.60 -5.98 -4.66
CA VAL A 142 -8.20 -4.90 -5.46
C VAL A 142 -8.74 -5.40 -6.80
N ALA A 143 -8.11 -6.39 -7.43
CA ALA A 143 -8.51 -6.90 -8.74
C ALA A 143 -9.80 -7.73 -8.70
N VAL A 144 -10.05 -8.48 -7.61
CA VAL A 144 -11.30 -9.23 -7.45
C VAL A 144 -12.51 -8.29 -7.40
N PRO A 145 -12.56 -7.26 -6.53
CA PRO A 145 -13.63 -6.25 -6.57
C PRO A 145 -13.79 -5.57 -7.93
N SER A 146 -12.68 -5.31 -8.67
CA SER A 146 -12.76 -4.75 -10.02
C SER A 146 -13.48 -5.69 -11.00
N GLY A 147 -13.19 -6.99 -10.93
CA GLY A 147 -13.86 -8.01 -11.78
C GLY A 147 -15.34 -8.15 -11.46
N LEU A 148 -15.71 -8.14 -10.18
CA LEU A 148 -17.11 -8.15 -9.74
C LEU A 148 -17.83 -6.90 -10.21
N PHE A 149 -17.23 -5.72 -10.03
CA PHE A 149 -17.81 -4.46 -10.45
C PHE A 149 -17.97 -4.38 -11.97
N ALA A 150 -16.99 -4.83 -12.75
CA ALA A 150 -17.11 -4.87 -14.21
C ALA A 150 -18.33 -5.70 -14.68
N ALA A 151 -18.56 -6.86 -14.06
CA ALA A 151 -19.72 -7.69 -14.33
C ALA A 151 -21.04 -7.01 -13.92
N GLU A 152 -21.08 -6.37 -12.75
CA GLU A 152 -22.23 -5.59 -12.26
C GLU A 152 -22.56 -4.41 -13.18
N GLN A 153 -21.54 -3.79 -13.81
CA GLN A 153 -21.71 -2.75 -14.82
C GLN A 153 -22.17 -3.28 -16.20
N GLY A 154 -22.46 -4.58 -16.29
CA GLY A 154 -23.01 -5.24 -17.48
C GLY A 154 -21.96 -5.61 -18.52
N ALA A 155 -20.67 -5.45 -18.28
CA ALA A 155 -19.64 -5.89 -19.20
C ALA A 155 -19.71 -7.42 -19.40
N LYS A 156 -19.59 -7.88 -20.65
CA LYS A 156 -19.56 -9.28 -21.04
C LYS A 156 -18.20 -9.70 -21.54
N THR A 157 -17.45 -8.76 -22.12
CA THR A 157 -16.14 -9.01 -22.72
C THR A 157 -15.14 -7.98 -22.24
N ILE A 158 -13.97 -8.46 -21.80
CA ILE A 158 -12.86 -7.61 -21.33
C ILE A 158 -11.57 -8.00 -22.05
N VAL A 159 -10.74 -7.02 -22.37
CA VAL A 159 -9.31 -7.19 -22.68
C VAL A 159 -8.51 -6.76 -21.48
N THR A 160 -7.58 -7.60 -21.02
CA THR A 160 -6.66 -7.22 -19.93
C THR A 160 -5.37 -6.62 -20.48
N LEU A 161 -4.92 -5.50 -19.89
CA LEU A 161 -3.65 -4.84 -20.20
C LEU A 161 -2.89 -4.64 -18.88
N VAL A 162 -1.94 -5.50 -18.59
CA VAL A 162 -1.21 -5.46 -17.31
C VAL A 162 0.29 -5.42 -17.54
N THR A 163 1.02 -4.80 -16.63
CA THR A 163 2.49 -4.83 -16.66
C THR A 163 3.00 -6.25 -16.41
N ASP A 164 3.94 -6.71 -17.24
CA ASP A 164 4.46 -8.09 -17.26
C ASP A 164 5.49 -8.32 -16.14
N TYR A 165 4.99 -8.44 -14.91
CA TYR A 165 5.73 -8.88 -13.72
C TYR A 165 4.75 -9.44 -12.69
N ALA A 166 5.25 -10.01 -11.58
CA ALA A 166 4.42 -10.78 -10.66
C ALA A 166 3.11 -10.09 -10.21
N PRO A 167 3.09 -8.81 -9.78
CA PRO A 167 1.83 -8.12 -9.44
C PRO A 167 0.82 -8.06 -10.60
N GLY A 168 1.30 -7.79 -11.83
CA GLY A 168 0.43 -7.75 -13.01
C GLY A 168 -0.20 -9.11 -13.32
N VAL A 169 0.58 -10.17 -13.16
CA VAL A 169 0.09 -11.56 -13.31
C VAL A 169 -0.97 -11.88 -12.25
N ASP A 170 -0.73 -11.50 -10.99
CA ASP A 170 -1.68 -11.71 -9.89
C ASP A 170 -2.99 -10.93 -10.14
N ALA A 171 -2.88 -9.67 -10.56
CA ALA A 171 -4.03 -8.82 -10.88
C ALA A 171 -4.88 -9.42 -12.01
N GLU A 172 -4.24 -9.78 -13.14
CA GLU A 172 -4.92 -10.38 -14.29
C GLU A 172 -5.63 -11.68 -13.93
N ALA A 173 -4.93 -12.59 -13.25
CA ALA A 173 -5.46 -13.91 -12.92
C ALA A 173 -6.69 -13.82 -12.00
N THR A 174 -6.63 -12.95 -10.99
CA THR A 174 -7.71 -12.82 -10.00
C THR A 174 -8.87 -11.98 -10.51
N PHE A 175 -8.62 -10.94 -11.31
CA PHE A 175 -9.66 -10.23 -12.05
C PHE A 175 -10.44 -11.18 -12.96
N ARG A 176 -9.72 -11.94 -13.80
CA ARG A 176 -10.31 -12.92 -14.72
C ARG A 176 -11.20 -13.90 -13.96
N LYS A 177 -10.68 -14.52 -12.90
CA LYS A 177 -11.41 -15.50 -12.10
C LYS A 177 -12.70 -14.91 -11.54
N ALA A 178 -12.67 -13.69 -11.00
CA ALA A 178 -13.84 -13.02 -10.44
C ALA A 178 -14.86 -12.64 -11.55
N PHE A 179 -14.38 -12.08 -12.65
CA PHE A 179 -15.23 -11.65 -13.77
C PHE A 179 -15.89 -12.82 -14.49
N GLU A 180 -15.13 -13.89 -14.77
CA GLU A 180 -15.65 -15.09 -15.46
C GLU A 180 -16.62 -15.89 -14.58
N ALA A 181 -16.42 -15.89 -13.23
CA ALA A 181 -17.39 -16.47 -12.30
C ALA A 181 -18.77 -15.76 -12.35
N ARG A 182 -18.83 -14.54 -12.87
CA ARG A 182 -20.07 -13.76 -13.09
C ARG A 182 -20.59 -13.84 -14.52
N GLY A 183 -20.07 -14.77 -15.34
CA GLY A 183 -20.50 -14.99 -16.71
C GLY A 183 -19.88 -14.05 -17.74
N GLY A 184 -18.88 -13.25 -17.36
CA GLY A 184 -18.05 -12.48 -18.27
C GLY A 184 -17.02 -13.35 -18.99
N LYS A 185 -16.31 -12.76 -19.96
CA LYS A 185 -15.22 -13.41 -20.70
C LYS A 185 -14.05 -12.46 -20.91
N VAL A 186 -12.87 -12.84 -20.48
CA VAL A 186 -11.64 -12.16 -20.90
C VAL A 186 -11.24 -12.70 -22.26
N ILE A 187 -11.40 -11.87 -23.30
CA ILE A 187 -11.23 -12.27 -24.71
C ILE A 187 -9.77 -12.19 -25.17
N GLU A 188 -8.96 -11.36 -24.50
CA GLU A 188 -7.53 -11.22 -24.78
C GLU A 188 -6.77 -10.78 -23.55
N SER A 189 -5.51 -11.24 -23.41
CA SER A 189 -4.55 -10.82 -22.38
C SER A 189 -3.36 -10.17 -23.05
N ILE A 190 -3.12 -8.90 -22.73
CA ILE A 190 -1.99 -8.13 -23.24
C ILE A 190 -1.07 -7.81 -22.07
N ARG A 191 0.16 -8.28 -22.15
CA ARG A 191 1.19 -7.99 -21.14
C ARG A 191 2.19 -7.01 -21.69
N MET A 192 2.47 -5.97 -20.90
CA MET A 192 3.32 -4.85 -21.28
C MET A 192 4.61 -4.90 -20.44
N PRO A 193 5.81 -4.86 -21.06
CA PRO A 193 7.06 -4.75 -20.32
C PRO A 193 7.02 -3.62 -19.26
N LEU A 194 7.68 -3.82 -18.12
CA LEU A 194 7.77 -2.80 -17.05
C LEU A 194 8.40 -1.48 -17.55
N SER A 195 9.24 -1.56 -18.57
CA SER A 195 9.90 -0.41 -19.20
C SER A 195 9.05 0.29 -20.28
N THR A 196 7.80 -0.12 -20.50
CA THR A 196 6.94 0.46 -21.53
C THR A 196 6.64 1.94 -21.24
N THR A 197 6.88 2.80 -22.23
CA THR A 197 6.56 4.23 -22.19
C THR A 197 5.55 4.65 -23.27
N ASP A 198 5.43 3.88 -24.36
CA ASP A 198 4.44 4.08 -25.43
C ASP A 198 3.36 3.00 -25.35
N PHE A 199 2.15 3.41 -25.01
CA PHE A 199 0.99 2.53 -24.85
C PHE A 199 0.09 2.51 -26.08
N GLY A 200 0.33 3.35 -27.08
CA GLY A 200 -0.49 3.46 -28.30
C GLY A 200 -0.74 2.14 -29.00
N PRO A 201 0.29 1.35 -29.33
CA PRO A 201 0.11 0.04 -29.99
C PRO A 201 -0.76 -0.94 -29.19
N TYR A 202 -0.61 -0.96 -27.85
CA TYR A 202 -1.41 -1.81 -26.97
C TYR A 202 -2.89 -1.39 -26.93
N MET A 203 -3.16 -0.07 -26.94
CA MET A 203 -4.52 0.46 -27.00
C MET A 203 -5.20 0.12 -28.32
N GLN A 204 -4.50 0.24 -29.45
CA GLN A 204 -5.04 -0.15 -30.76
C GLN A 204 -5.36 -1.65 -30.84
N ARG A 205 -4.50 -2.48 -30.28
CA ARG A 205 -4.71 -3.93 -30.19
C ARG A 205 -5.95 -4.24 -29.34
N ALA A 206 -6.08 -3.64 -28.16
CA ALA A 206 -7.24 -3.83 -27.30
C ALA A 206 -8.54 -3.37 -27.98
N LYS A 207 -8.51 -2.20 -28.65
CA LYS A 207 -9.66 -1.63 -29.36
C LYS A 207 -10.14 -2.51 -30.52
N SER A 208 -9.20 -3.19 -31.22
CA SER A 208 -9.55 -4.06 -32.37
C SER A 208 -10.44 -5.24 -31.98
N GLY A 209 -10.34 -5.73 -30.74
CA GLY A 209 -11.19 -6.78 -30.18
C GLY A 209 -12.62 -6.35 -29.86
N LYS A 210 -12.92 -5.05 -29.92
CA LYS A 210 -14.23 -4.45 -29.58
C LYS A 210 -14.80 -4.95 -28.25
N PRO A 211 -14.00 -4.97 -27.15
CA PRO A 211 -14.49 -5.39 -25.85
C PRO A 211 -15.47 -4.37 -25.25
N ASP A 212 -16.27 -4.78 -24.27
CA ASP A 212 -17.09 -3.86 -23.47
C ASP A 212 -16.22 -3.00 -22.54
N GLY A 213 -15.03 -3.47 -22.20
CA GLY A 213 -14.09 -2.73 -21.37
C GLY A 213 -12.68 -3.30 -21.40
N ILE A 214 -11.77 -2.55 -20.80
CA ILE A 214 -10.41 -3.01 -20.50
C ILE A 214 -10.26 -3.13 -18.97
N PHE A 215 -9.48 -4.12 -18.52
CA PHE A 215 -8.94 -4.16 -17.17
C PHE A 215 -7.46 -3.91 -17.21
N THR A 216 -6.96 -3.10 -16.27
CA THR A 216 -5.53 -2.75 -16.24
C THR A 216 -4.93 -2.77 -14.85
N PHE A 217 -3.62 -2.99 -14.81
CA PHE A 217 -2.75 -2.72 -13.69
C PHE A 217 -1.39 -2.24 -14.18
N LEU A 218 -0.96 -1.06 -13.67
CA LEU A 218 0.39 -0.54 -13.80
C LEU A 218 0.91 -0.09 -12.42
N PRO A 219 2.24 -0.14 -12.18
CA PRO A 219 2.82 0.52 -11.02
C PRO A 219 2.55 2.03 -11.11
N GLY A 220 2.21 2.66 -9.98
CA GLY A 220 1.91 4.09 -9.91
C GLY A 220 3.07 4.98 -10.41
N GLY A 221 2.73 6.20 -10.81
CA GLY A 221 3.69 7.20 -11.30
C GLY A 221 3.60 7.44 -12.81
N PRO A 222 4.66 7.93 -13.47
CA PRO A 222 4.63 8.36 -14.88
C PRO A 222 4.04 7.34 -15.88
N PRO A 223 4.30 6.01 -15.76
CA PRO A 223 3.69 5.05 -16.67
C PRO A 223 2.16 5.03 -16.60
N THR A 224 1.59 5.16 -15.41
CA THR A 224 0.13 5.17 -15.20
C THR A 224 -0.53 6.37 -15.88
N PHE A 225 0.07 7.55 -15.72
CA PHE A 225 -0.37 8.77 -16.38
C PHE A 225 -0.37 8.60 -17.91
N ALA A 226 0.74 8.11 -18.48
CA ALA A 226 0.88 7.90 -19.91
C ALA A 226 -0.14 6.87 -20.45
N PHE A 227 -0.44 5.82 -19.67
CA PHE A 227 -1.42 4.80 -20.03
C PHE A 227 -2.85 5.37 -20.07
N VAL A 228 -3.27 6.09 -19.03
CA VAL A 228 -4.61 6.71 -18.99
C VAL A 228 -4.77 7.70 -20.13
N LYS A 229 -3.74 8.51 -20.41
CA LYS A 229 -3.73 9.42 -21.54
C LYS A 229 -3.87 8.65 -22.86
N ALA A 230 -3.11 7.57 -23.06
CA ALA A 230 -3.17 6.75 -24.26
C ALA A 230 -4.56 6.10 -24.48
N TYR A 231 -5.24 5.67 -23.42
CA TYR A 231 -6.62 5.16 -23.49
C TYR A 231 -7.58 6.18 -24.13
N VAL A 232 -7.48 7.45 -23.74
CA VAL A 232 -8.30 8.52 -24.30
C VAL A 232 -7.85 8.89 -25.72
N ASP A 233 -6.56 9.16 -25.92
CA ASP A 233 -6.01 9.63 -27.21
C ASP A 233 -6.21 8.62 -28.34
N ASN A 234 -6.26 7.31 -28.04
CA ASN A 234 -6.54 6.27 -29.03
C ASN A 234 -8.05 6.00 -29.22
N GLY A 235 -8.92 6.80 -28.58
CA GLY A 235 -10.36 6.78 -28.77
C GLY A 235 -11.04 5.50 -28.27
N LEU A 236 -10.51 4.83 -27.24
CA LEU A 236 -11.20 3.70 -26.60
C LEU A 236 -12.45 4.19 -25.89
N ARG A 237 -12.35 5.32 -25.18
CA ARG A 237 -13.47 5.98 -24.52
C ARG A 237 -14.60 6.31 -25.50
N ASP A 238 -14.26 6.93 -26.64
CA ASP A 238 -15.23 7.33 -27.67
C ASP A 238 -15.90 6.12 -28.35
N ALA A 239 -15.19 4.99 -28.36
CA ALA A 239 -15.73 3.70 -28.80
C ALA A 239 -16.63 3.02 -27.74
N GLY A 240 -16.86 3.64 -26.58
CA GLY A 240 -17.66 3.09 -25.48
C GLY A 240 -16.98 1.98 -24.67
N ILE A 241 -15.68 1.74 -24.88
CA ILE A 241 -14.90 0.73 -24.14
C ILE A 241 -14.61 1.26 -22.73
N LYS A 242 -15.22 0.66 -21.72
CA LYS A 242 -15.06 1.08 -20.31
C LYS A 242 -13.66 0.80 -19.79
N PHE A 243 -13.20 1.63 -18.84
CA PHE A 243 -11.94 1.44 -18.15
C PHE A 243 -12.20 0.91 -16.74
N PHE A 244 -11.65 -0.24 -16.41
CA PHE A 244 -11.63 -0.81 -15.08
C PHE A 244 -10.18 -0.95 -14.66
N GLY A 245 -9.80 -0.22 -13.61
CA GLY A 245 -8.43 -0.22 -13.12
C GLY A 245 -8.33 -0.61 -11.66
N THR A 246 -7.12 -0.52 -11.16
CA THR A 246 -6.81 -0.66 -9.75
C THR A 246 -6.44 0.71 -9.16
N GLY A 247 -5.17 1.13 -9.24
CA GLY A 247 -4.67 2.39 -8.70
C GLY A 247 -4.32 3.47 -9.74
N GLU A 248 -4.82 3.40 -10.97
CA GLU A 248 -4.35 4.22 -12.10
C GLU A 248 -4.80 5.67 -12.06
N THR A 249 -5.77 6.02 -11.23
CA THR A 249 -6.25 7.40 -11.07
C THR A 249 -5.82 7.95 -9.70
N GLN A 250 -4.51 8.19 -9.52
CA GLN A 250 -4.01 8.71 -8.27
C GLN A 250 -4.33 10.20 -8.11
N GLU A 251 -4.56 10.65 -6.89
CA GLU A 251 -4.96 12.01 -6.55
C GLU A 251 -3.96 13.05 -7.09
N PHE A 252 -2.67 12.75 -7.09
CA PHE A 252 -1.63 13.65 -7.60
C PHE A 252 -1.58 13.73 -9.13
N ASP A 253 -2.13 12.74 -9.86
CA ASP A 253 -2.17 12.73 -11.32
C ASP A 253 -3.45 13.35 -11.89
N LEU A 254 -4.55 13.36 -11.14
CA LEU A 254 -5.88 13.73 -11.64
C LEU A 254 -5.92 15.10 -12.32
N GLN A 255 -5.26 16.10 -11.73
CA GLN A 255 -5.29 17.46 -12.29
C GLN A 255 -4.53 17.57 -13.61
N GLN A 256 -3.52 16.72 -13.81
CA GLN A 256 -2.77 16.66 -15.08
C GLN A 256 -3.52 15.85 -16.14
N LEU A 257 -4.23 14.80 -15.73
CA LEU A 257 -5.10 14.02 -16.62
C LEU A 257 -6.27 14.85 -17.14
N GLY A 258 -6.73 15.81 -16.34
CA GLY A 258 -7.82 16.71 -16.71
C GLY A 258 -9.15 15.96 -16.97
N ASP A 259 -10.05 16.62 -17.69
CA ASP A 259 -11.41 16.10 -17.97
C ASP A 259 -11.40 14.76 -18.74
N ALA A 260 -10.26 14.40 -19.33
CA ALA A 260 -10.05 13.09 -19.97
C ALA A 260 -10.19 11.91 -19.00
N ALA A 261 -9.92 12.11 -17.71
CA ALA A 261 -10.04 11.06 -16.71
C ALA A 261 -11.48 10.89 -16.16
N ILE A 262 -12.40 11.84 -16.38
CA ILE A 262 -13.74 11.80 -15.81
C ILE A 262 -14.48 10.52 -16.25
N GLY A 263 -15.08 9.82 -15.28
CA GLY A 263 -15.81 8.58 -15.50
C GLY A 263 -14.95 7.32 -15.57
N ILE A 264 -13.63 7.42 -15.39
CA ILE A 264 -12.76 6.24 -15.22
C ILE A 264 -13.03 5.62 -13.85
N ASP A 265 -13.24 4.29 -13.85
CA ASP A 265 -13.48 3.51 -12.64
C ASP A 265 -12.20 2.77 -12.22
N THR A 266 -11.85 2.88 -10.94
CA THR A 266 -10.75 2.13 -10.33
C THR A 266 -11.20 1.51 -9.00
N THR A 267 -10.61 0.38 -8.63
CA THR A 267 -10.83 -0.24 -7.31
C THR A 267 -9.57 -0.15 -6.49
N PHE A 268 -9.64 0.57 -5.38
CA PHE A 268 -8.47 0.74 -4.53
C PHE A 268 -8.84 0.89 -3.06
N PHE A 269 -7.85 0.83 -2.18
CA PHE A 269 -8.05 0.81 -0.73
C PHE A 269 -8.27 2.20 -0.11
N TYR A 270 -8.12 3.30 -0.86
CA TYR A 270 -8.30 4.65 -0.34
C TYR A 270 -8.68 5.64 -1.44
N SER A 271 -9.46 6.64 -1.04
CA SER A 271 -9.70 7.88 -1.76
C SER A 271 -9.60 9.05 -0.79
N ALA A 272 -9.04 10.18 -1.22
CA ALA A 272 -9.04 11.40 -0.41
C ALA A 272 -10.47 11.91 -0.06
N ALA A 273 -11.48 11.46 -0.82
CA ALA A 273 -12.89 11.76 -0.57
C ALA A 273 -13.55 10.81 0.46
N HIS A 274 -12.81 9.84 1.02
CA HIS A 274 -13.34 8.94 2.04
C HIS A 274 -13.94 9.73 3.23
N ALA A 275 -15.20 9.42 3.54
CA ALA A 275 -15.97 10.15 4.55
C ALA A 275 -15.78 9.53 5.94
N SER A 276 -14.79 10.00 6.69
CA SER A 276 -14.56 9.63 8.09
C SER A 276 -13.88 10.76 8.84
N LYS A 277 -14.09 10.82 10.17
CA LYS A 277 -13.42 11.80 11.02
C LYS A 277 -11.90 11.61 11.04
N GLU A 278 -11.45 10.35 10.95
CA GLU A 278 -10.04 9.98 10.89
C GLU A 278 -9.39 10.53 9.61
N ASN A 279 -10.08 10.44 8.47
CA ASN A 279 -9.61 10.99 7.21
C ASN A 279 -9.61 12.53 7.20
N ASP A 280 -10.64 13.14 7.77
CA ASP A 280 -10.69 14.60 7.85
C ASP A 280 -9.56 15.15 8.71
N GLU A 281 -9.28 14.51 9.85
CA GLU A 281 -8.16 14.88 10.72
C GLU A 281 -6.81 14.62 10.04
N PHE A 282 -6.65 13.48 9.35
CA PHE A 282 -5.46 13.18 8.56
C PHE A 282 -5.18 14.27 7.52
N LYS A 283 -6.19 14.62 6.71
CA LYS A 283 -6.06 15.66 5.67
C LYS A 283 -5.73 17.04 6.27
N ARG A 284 -6.32 17.37 7.40
CA ARG A 284 -6.05 18.63 8.11
C ARG A 284 -4.60 18.72 8.54
N ILE A 285 -4.07 17.67 9.18
CA ILE A 285 -2.68 17.65 9.65
C ILE A 285 -1.71 17.59 8.47
N LEU A 286 -2.02 16.80 7.43
CA LEU A 286 -1.20 16.76 6.22
C LEU A 286 -1.05 18.15 5.58
N ALA A 287 -2.15 18.89 5.47
CA ALA A 287 -2.12 20.24 4.91
C ALA A 287 -1.35 21.24 5.80
N GLU A 288 -1.37 21.04 7.13
CA GLU A 288 -0.59 21.83 8.09
C GLU A 288 0.91 21.59 7.96
N LEU A 289 1.33 20.31 7.90
CA LEU A 289 2.75 19.93 7.88
C LEU A 289 3.38 20.06 6.49
N HIS A 290 2.61 19.75 5.44
CA HIS A 290 3.06 19.67 4.05
C HIS A 290 2.13 20.48 3.13
N PRO A 291 2.18 21.84 3.19
CA PRO A 291 1.32 22.67 2.36
C PRO A 291 1.43 22.35 0.88
N GLY A 292 0.29 22.11 0.22
CA GLY A 292 0.19 21.75 -1.19
C GLY A 292 0.24 20.26 -1.48
N SER A 293 0.54 19.40 -0.49
CA SER A 293 0.42 17.94 -0.65
C SER A 293 -1.04 17.52 -0.63
N LEU A 294 -1.38 16.54 -1.49
CA LEU A 294 -2.70 15.94 -1.56
C LEU A 294 -2.69 14.60 -0.84
N ALA A 295 -3.70 14.38 0.01
CA ALA A 295 -3.91 13.06 0.61
C ALA A 295 -4.10 12.02 -0.49
N ASN A 296 -3.37 10.94 -0.42
CA ASN A 296 -3.31 9.90 -1.45
C ASN A 296 -3.02 8.53 -0.81
N PRO A 297 -3.22 7.41 -1.51
CA PRO A 297 -2.99 6.08 -0.96
C PRO A 297 -1.58 5.86 -0.40
N LEU A 298 -0.56 6.44 -1.02
CA LEU A 298 0.84 6.27 -0.57
C LEU A 298 1.07 6.89 0.81
N ASN A 299 0.43 8.04 1.12
CA ASN A 299 0.52 8.59 2.47
C ASN A 299 0.01 7.59 3.52
N LEU A 300 -1.09 6.88 3.21
CA LEU A 300 -1.69 5.91 4.13
C LEU A 300 -0.84 4.64 4.28
N GLU A 301 -0.10 4.24 3.24
CA GLU A 301 0.88 3.14 3.34
C GLU A 301 1.95 3.46 4.39
N GLY A 302 2.47 4.68 4.39
CA GLY A 302 3.44 5.15 5.39
C GLY A 302 2.82 5.34 6.78
N TYR A 303 1.64 5.95 6.86
CA TYR A 303 0.89 6.18 8.10
C TYR A 303 0.57 4.87 8.82
N ASP A 304 -0.07 3.92 8.13
CA ASP A 304 -0.42 2.63 8.71
C ASP A 304 0.81 1.74 8.95
N GLY A 305 1.83 1.88 8.10
CA GLY A 305 3.08 1.15 8.26
C GLY A 305 3.82 1.50 9.54
N ILE A 306 3.94 2.80 9.84
CA ILE A 306 4.55 3.22 11.10
C ILE A 306 3.64 2.92 12.30
N HIS A 307 2.30 2.95 12.13
CA HIS A 307 1.36 2.54 13.17
C HIS A 307 1.56 1.08 13.59
N ILE A 308 1.69 0.16 12.63
CA ILE A 308 1.99 -1.26 12.88
C ILE A 308 3.34 -1.39 13.63
N ILE A 309 4.35 -0.64 13.22
CA ILE A 309 5.68 -0.67 13.86
C ILE A 309 5.59 -0.16 15.30
N TYR A 310 4.88 0.94 15.57
CA TYR A 310 4.69 1.45 16.94
C TYR A 310 3.96 0.45 17.83
N HIS A 311 2.95 -0.24 17.29
CA HIS A 311 2.27 -1.32 18.01
C HIS A 311 3.23 -2.45 18.39
N MET A 312 4.11 -2.88 17.46
CA MET A 312 5.11 -3.90 17.74
C MET A 312 6.16 -3.46 18.74
N ILE A 313 6.63 -2.20 18.67
CA ILE A 313 7.57 -1.62 19.63
C ILE A 313 6.97 -1.60 21.04
N ALA A 314 5.72 -1.17 21.17
CA ALA A 314 5.02 -1.16 22.46
C ALA A 314 4.92 -2.57 23.06
N ALA A 315 4.58 -3.57 22.25
CA ALA A 315 4.48 -4.96 22.69
C ALA A 315 5.83 -5.54 23.14
N THR A 316 6.94 -5.15 22.48
CA THR A 316 8.29 -5.60 22.84
C THR A 316 8.93 -4.73 23.90
N LYS A 317 8.33 -3.59 24.27
CA LYS A 317 8.91 -2.55 25.15
C LYS A 317 10.26 -2.03 24.64
N GLY A 318 10.40 -1.90 23.33
CA GLY A 318 11.63 -1.47 22.66
C GLY A 318 12.70 -2.55 22.47
N ALA A 319 12.54 -3.74 23.06
CA ALA A 319 13.52 -4.82 22.90
C ALA A 319 13.56 -5.36 21.45
N GLN A 320 14.74 -5.76 21.02
CA GLN A 320 14.94 -6.42 19.73
C GLN A 320 14.46 -7.89 19.80
N ASP A 321 13.14 -8.09 19.71
CA ASP A 321 12.48 -9.39 19.74
C ASP A 321 11.49 -9.50 18.58
N GLY A 322 12.00 -9.94 17.42
CA GLY A 322 11.18 -10.08 16.20
C GLY A 322 10.07 -11.11 16.33
N ASP A 323 10.28 -12.19 17.07
CA ASP A 323 9.27 -13.24 17.29
C ASP A 323 8.07 -12.66 18.06
N LYS A 324 8.34 -11.93 19.14
CA LYS A 324 7.32 -11.26 19.95
C LYS A 324 6.64 -10.12 19.19
N ALA A 325 7.40 -9.35 18.41
CA ALA A 325 6.85 -8.28 17.56
C ALA A 325 5.84 -8.83 16.54
N ILE A 326 6.21 -9.88 15.82
CA ILE A 326 5.30 -10.53 14.84
C ILE A 326 4.08 -11.16 15.54
N ALA A 327 4.28 -11.79 16.70
CA ALA A 327 3.18 -12.36 17.47
C ALA A 327 2.16 -11.28 17.89
N ALA A 328 2.63 -10.11 18.30
CA ALA A 328 1.78 -8.97 18.66
C ALA A 328 1.01 -8.38 17.47
N ALA A 329 1.63 -8.37 16.29
CA ALA A 329 0.98 -7.86 15.09
C ALA A 329 -0.15 -8.76 14.56
N LYS A 330 -0.09 -10.09 14.81
CA LYS A 330 -1.11 -11.03 14.38
C LYS A 330 -2.46 -10.76 15.05
N GLY A 331 -3.48 -10.50 14.23
CA GLY A 331 -4.83 -10.18 14.71
C GLY A 331 -5.00 -8.73 15.17
N PHE A 332 -3.95 -7.90 15.11
CA PHE A 332 -4.04 -6.48 15.42
C PHE A 332 -5.04 -5.79 14.49
N ALA A 333 -5.95 -5.01 15.08
CA ALA A 333 -6.99 -4.28 14.37
C ALA A 333 -7.01 -2.82 14.83
N TRP A 334 -7.25 -1.92 13.89
CA TRP A 334 -7.33 -0.48 14.15
C TRP A 334 -8.27 0.22 13.16
N THR A 335 -8.62 1.46 13.46
CA THR A 335 -9.30 2.34 12.52
C THR A 335 -8.26 3.29 11.92
N SER A 336 -8.09 3.20 10.61
CA SER A 336 -7.22 4.06 9.80
C SER A 336 -8.04 5.19 9.17
N PRO A 337 -7.41 6.27 8.67
CA PRO A 337 -8.09 7.24 7.80
C PRO A 337 -8.79 6.64 6.58
N ARG A 338 -8.44 5.43 6.18
CA ARG A 338 -9.07 4.67 5.07
C ARG A 338 -10.09 3.60 5.50
N GLY A 339 -10.49 3.59 6.77
CA GLY A 339 -11.47 2.65 7.32
C GLY A 339 -10.89 1.62 8.26
N ASN A 340 -11.64 0.54 8.50
CA ASN A 340 -11.25 -0.51 9.43
C ASN A 340 -10.19 -1.43 8.83
N MET A 341 -9.16 -1.68 9.62
CA MET A 341 -8.00 -2.49 9.26
C MET A 341 -7.81 -3.63 10.24
N LYS A 342 -7.37 -4.78 9.74
CA LYS A 342 -7.00 -5.92 10.59
C LYS A 342 -5.90 -6.74 9.92
N ILE A 343 -4.86 -7.10 10.66
CA ILE A 343 -3.87 -8.08 10.23
C ILE A 343 -4.43 -9.49 10.47
N ASP A 344 -4.43 -10.31 9.43
CA ASP A 344 -4.83 -11.71 9.56
C ASP A 344 -3.86 -12.46 10.49
N ALA A 345 -4.42 -13.17 11.46
CA ALA A 345 -3.61 -13.88 12.46
C ALA A 345 -2.81 -15.06 11.87
N THR A 346 -3.25 -15.60 10.74
CA THR A 346 -2.63 -16.74 10.07
C THR A 346 -1.67 -16.30 8.97
N THR A 347 -2.18 -15.51 8.02
CA THR A 347 -1.43 -15.11 6.82
C THR A 347 -0.57 -13.88 7.02
N ARG A 348 -0.91 -13.00 7.98
CA ARG A 348 -0.29 -11.68 8.23
C ARG A 348 -0.55 -10.65 7.13
N ASP A 349 -1.44 -10.96 6.17
CA ASP A 349 -1.97 -9.98 5.22
C ASP A 349 -3.06 -9.12 5.87
N LEU A 350 -3.44 -8.03 5.23
CA LEU A 350 -4.48 -7.14 5.72
C LEU A 350 -5.86 -7.58 5.25
N PHE A 351 -6.84 -7.51 6.14
CA PHE A 351 -8.24 -7.28 5.80
C PHE A 351 -8.51 -5.78 5.78
N GLN A 352 -9.10 -5.27 4.73
CA GLN A 352 -9.43 -3.86 4.56
C GLN A 352 -10.58 -3.66 3.59
N ASP A 353 -11.19 -2.50 3.66
CA ASP A 353 -12.20 -2.09 2.70
C ASP A 353 -11.57 -1.74 1.36
N ILE A 354 -12.20 -2.18 0.26
CA ILE A 354 -11.81 -1.81 -1.09
C ILE A 354 -12.94 -1.01 -1.74
N ASN A 355 -12.62 0.19 -2.16
CA ASN A 355 -13.57 1.12 -2.72
C ASN A 355 -13.50 1.12 -4.25
N VAL A 356 -14.64 1.08 -4.91
CA VAL A 356 -14.77 1.50 -6.30
C VAL A 356 -14.76 3.01 -6.31
N ARG A 357 -13.81 3.58 -7.02
CA ARG A 357 -13.61 5.02 -7.16
C ARG A 357 -13.87 5.42 -8.61
N GLN A 358 -14.68 6.41 -8.80
CA GLN A 358 -14.91 7.01 -10.12
C GLN A 358 -14.37 8.43 -10.14
N VAL A 359 -13.58 8.76 -11.13
CA VAL A 359 -13.12 10.14 -11.32
C VAL A 359 -14.30 11.04 -11.62
N ALA A 360 -14.49 12.05 -10.78
CA ALA A 360 -15.53 13.04 -10.88
C ALA A 360 -14.96 14.46 -10.73
N LYS A 361 -15.74 15.45 -11.17
CA LYS A 361 -15.42 16.86 -10.97
C LYS A 361 -16.24 17.42 -9.81
N ASP A 362 -15.56 17.98 -8.85
CA ASP A 362 -16.22 18.67 -7.73
C ASP A 362 -16.90 19.95 -8.26
N PRO A 363 -18.23 20.08 -8.13
CA PRO A 363 -18.95 21.21 -8.66
C PRO A 363 -18.60 22.53 -7.98
N ALA A 364 -18.10 22.52 -6.73
CA ALA A 364 -17.76 23.72 -5.99
C ALA A 364 -16.37 24.27 -6.36
N SER A 365 -15.37 23.40 -6.46
CA SER A 365 -13.98 23.79 -6.73
C SER A 365 -13.55 23.60 -8.18
N GLY A 366 -14.31 22.86 -8.99
CA GLY A 366 -13.96 22.46 -10.35
C GLY A 366 -12.80 21.46 -10.43
N LYS A 367 -12.27 21.00 -9.29
CA LYS A 367 -11.16 20.05 -9.23
C LYS A 367 -11.64 18.61 -9.43
N LEU A 368 -10.79 17.79 -10.01
CA LEU A 368 -11.04 16.35 -10.12
C LEU A 368 -10.72 15.66 -8.80
N PHE A 369 -11.50 14.64 -8.48
CA PHE A 369 -11.33 13.79 -7.31
C PHE A 369 -11.83 12.37 -7.58
N ASN A 370 -11.40 11.40 -6.79
CA ASN A 370 -11.89 10.04 -6.83
C ASN A 370 -13.13 9.92 -5.92
N LYS A 371 -14.32 9.92 -6.50
CA LYS A 371 -15.57 9.69 -5.76
C LYS A 371 -15.70 8.20 -5.44
N GLU A 372 -15.88 7.86 -4.18
CA GLU A 372 -16.25 6.50 -3.77
C GLU A 372 -17.71 6.25 -4.15
N ILE A 373 -17.95 5.23 -4.99
CA ILE A 373 -19.29 4.89 -5.48
C ILE A 373 -19.79 3.55 -4.96
N LYS A 374 -18.88 2.70 -4.49
CA LYS A 374 -19.21 1.41 -3.85
C LYS A 374 -18.05 0.97 -2.96
N THR A 375 -18.37 0.31 -1.86
CA THR A 375 -17.37 -0.32 -0.98
C THR A 375 -17.60 -1.83 -0.93
N TYR A 376 -16.52 -2.59 -1.07
CA TYR A 376 -16.44 -4.01 -0.75
C TYR A 376 -15.74 -4.12 0.61
N PRO A 377 -16.47 -4.43 1.71
CA PRO A 377 -15.91 -4.37 3.05
C PRO A 377 -14.96 -5.52 3.36
N LEU A 378 -13.93 -5.26 4.16
CA LEU A 378 -13.01 -6.23 4.76
C LEU A 378 -12.53 -7.33 3.79
N GLN A 379 -12.06 -6.93 2.63
CA GLN A 379 -11.57 -7.86 1.62
C GLN A 379 -10.29 -8.56 2.07
N PRO A 380 -10.20 -9.89 1.95
CA PRO A 380 -8.98 -10.66 2.19
C PRO A 380 -8.03 -10.61 0.98
N ASP A 381 -6.84 -11.19 1.12
CA ASP A 381 -6.00 -11.50 -0.02
C ASP A 381 -6.53 -12.75 -0.77
N TYR A 382 -7.21 -12.53 -1.88
CA TYR A 382 -7.76 -13.59 -2.75
C TYR A 382 -6.70 -14.39 -3.52
N GLY A 383 -5.45 -13.99 -3.47
CA GLY A 383 -4.31 -14.74 -4.00
C GLY A 383 -3.85 -15.88 -3.10
N ARG A 384 -4.43 -15.99 -1.90
CA ARG A 384 -4.08 -17.04 -0.93
C ARG A 384 -4.87 -18.33 -1.19
N GLU A 385 -4.19 -19.47 -0.97
CA GLU A 385 -4.84 -20.76 -1.03
C GLU A 385 -5.96 -20.87 0.03
N GLY A 386 -7.10 -21.42 -0.36
CA GLY A 386 -8.25 -21.59 0.52
C GLY A 386 -9.14 -20.35 0.71
N VAL A 387 -8.75 -19.18 0.19
CA VAL A 387 -9.61 -17.99 0.20
C VAL A 387 -10.62 -18.09 -0.93
N LEU A 388 -11.90 -18.13 -0.58
CA LEU A 388 -13.01 -18.26 -1.55
C LEU A 388 -13.28 -16.91 -2.22
N MET A 389 -13.60 -16.96 -3.53
CA MET A 389 -14.14 -15.79 -4.22
C MET A 389 -15.50 -15.43 -3.63
N PRO A 390 -15.82 -14.13 -3.50
CA PRO A 390 -17.13 -13.72 -3.02
C PRO A 390 -18.22 -14.16 -4.00
N ASN A 391 -19.35 -14.59 -3.45
CA ASN A 391 -20.53 -15.05 -4.20
C ASN A 391 -21.21 -13.90 -4.96
#